data_465a03728cfcf0d8af73f11bf62ab91f
#
_entry.id   465a03728cfcf0d8af73f11bf62ab91f
#
_cell.length_a   1.000
_cell.length_b   1.000
_cell.length_c   1.000
_cell.angle_alpha   90.00
_cell.angle_beta   90.00
_cell.angle_gamma   90.00
#
_symmetry.space_group_name_H-M   'P 1'
#
loop_
_entity.id
_entity.type
_entity.pdbx_description
1 polymer ?
#
loop_
_entity_poly.entity_id
_entity_poly.type
_entity_poly.pdbx_seq_one_letter_code
_entity_poly.pdbx_strand_id
1 'polypeptide(L)'
;MQGMSGLMSITGEPEGQPQKVGVAVTDIFTGLYAVIAVQAALRSRDTTGIGQHIDLSLLDVATATTANQAMNYLTTGISPNRKGNNHPNIVPYCAVSTKDGHIILAVGNDNQFENFSKIFDADWYQKDKFSTNPARLKNRDELLNLIEKNTRSFSSLTLLSECEKF
;
A
#
# COMPACT_ATOMS: atom_id res chain seq x y z
N MET A 1 -8.30 8.89 17.63
CA MET A 1 -7.71 7.59 17.34
C MET A 1 -6.67 7.64 16.22
N GLN A 2 -6.98 8.11 15.00
CA GLN A 2 -6.03 8.09 13.86
C GLN A 2 -4.69 8.82 14.15
N GLY A 3 -4.71 9.94 14.90
CA GLY A 3 -3.48 10.65 15.30
C GLY A 3 -2.65 9.90 16.34
N MET A 4 -3.30 9.17 17.26
CA MET A 4 -2.60 8.43 18.32
C MET A 4 -2.01 7.11 17.84
N SER A 5 -2.67 6.43 16.88
CA SER A 5 -2.23 5.13 16.35
C SER A 5 -1.08 5.20 15.35
N GLY A 6 -0.66 6.40 14.94
CA GLY A 6 0.33 6.58 13.88
C GLY A 6 -0.25 6.59 12.46
N LEU A 7 -1.54 6.30 12.26
CA LEU A 7 -2.15 6.24 10.93
C LEU A 7 -2.02 7.58 10.18
N MET A 8 -2.19 8.71 10.87
CA MET A 8 -2.01 10.03 10.27
C MET A 8 -0.56 10.31 9.87
N SER A 9 0.41 9.81 10.64
CA SER A 9 1.84 10.06 10.35
C SER A 9 2.32 9.39 9.06
N ILE A 10 1.64 8.34 8.61
CA ILE A 10 1.95 7.61 7.37
C ILE A 10 1.02 7.97 6.19
N THR A 11 0.04 8.84 6.42
CA THR A 11 -0.98 9.25 5.41
C THR A 11 -0.76 10.69 4.98
N GLY A 12 -0.70 10.92 3.66
CA GLY A 12 -0.52 12.24 3.04
C GLY A 12 0.75 12.35 2.21
N GLU A 13 0.95 13.51 1.60
CA GLU A 13 2.13 13.81 0.81
C GLU A 13 3.41 13.80 1.66
N PRO A 14 4.58 13.39 1.10
CA PRO A 14 5.84 13.26 1.84
C PRO A 14 6.21 14.51 2.63
N GLU A 15 6.17 15.66 1.99
CA GLU A 15 6.51 16.98 2.57
C GLU A 15 5.28 17.73 3.12
N GLY A 16 4.10 17.10 3.06
CA GLY A 16 2.85 17.70 3.54
C GLY A 16 2.61 17.50 5.04
N GLN A 17 1.47 18.00 5.52
CA GLN A 17 1.01 17.74 6.88
C GLN A 17 0.47 16.30 7.01
N PRO A 18 0.56 15.68 8.20
CA PRO A 18 -0.14 14.42 8.49
C PRO A 18 -1.64 14.55 8.22
N GLN A 19 -2.20 13.58 7.49
CA GLN A 19 -3.60 13.61 7.09
C GLN A 19 -4.37 12.42 7.66
N LYS A 20 -5.62 12.67 8.05
CA LYS A 20 -6.54 11.60 8.41
C LYS A 20 -7.14 10.96 7.16
N VAL A 21 -7.47 9.68 7.24
CA VAL A 21 -8.36 9.04 6.27
C VAL A 21 -9.75 9.69 6.35
N GLY A 22 -10.37 9.99 5.22
CA GLY A 22 -11.61 10.78 5.13
C GLY A 22 -12.84 10.16 5.77
N VAL A 23 -12.85 8.82 5.94
CA VAL A 23 -13.91 8.07 6.62
C VAL A 23 -13.51 7.71 8.05
N ALA A 24 -14.47 7.31 8.89
CA ALA A 24 -14.25 6.82 10.25
C ALA A 24 -13.66 5.39 10.23
N VAL A 25 -12.48 5.24 9.61
CA VAL A 25 -11.85 3.93 9.33
C VAL A 25 -11.60 3.13 10.61
N THR A 26 -11.21 3.80 11.69
CA THR A 26 -10.98 3.16 13.00
C THR A 26 -12.24 2.52 13.56
N ASP A 27 -13.37 3.23 13.46
CA ASP A 27 -14.68 2.73 13.95
C ASP A 27 -15.15 1.54 13.12
N ILE A 28 -15.00 1.62 11.79
CA ILE A 28 -15.37 0.53 10.87
C ILE A 28 -14.54 -0.73 11.16
N PHE A 29 -13.22 -0.62 11.26
CA PHE A 29 -12.39 -1.78 11.58
C PHE A 29 -12.67 -2.32 12.99
N THR A 30 -12.88 -1.45 13.97
CA THR A 30 -13.24 -1.91 15.33
C THR A 30 -14.55 -2.68 15.33
N GLY A 31 -15.56 -2.22 14.57
CA GLY A 31 -16.81 -2.94 14.39
C GLY A 31 -16.60 -4.33 13.77
N LEU A 32 -15.75 -4.44 12.75
CA LEU A 32 -15.40 -5.73 12.12
C LEU A 32 -14.66 -6.67 13.09
N TYR A 33 -13.68 -6.15 13.84
CA TYR A 33 -13.00 -6.93 14.89
C TYR A 33 -13.96 -7.37 15.99
N ALA A 34 -14.93 -6.52 16.38
CA ALA A 34 -15.95 -6.89 17.34
C ALA A 34 -16.81 -8.07 16.84
N VAL A 35 -17.25 -8.05 15.59
CA VAL A 35 -18.01 -9.14 14.98
C VAL A 35 -17.21 -10.45 15.00
N ILE A 36 -15.92 -10.41 14.62
CA ILE A 36 -15.04 -11.58 14.63
C ILE A 36 -14.89 -12.13 16.05
N ALA A 37 -14.63 -11.25 17.02
CA ALA A 37 -14.44 -11.65 18.41
C ALA A 37 -15.73 -12.26 19.02
N VAL A 38 -16.90 -11.66 18.74
CA VAL A 38 -18.21 -12.18 19.18
C VAL A 38 -18.47 -13.56 18.57
N GLN A 39 -18.23 -13.74 17.27
CA GLN A 39 -18.41 -15.05 16.62
C GLN A 39 -17.48 -16.12 17.20
N ALA A 40 -16.22 -15.76 17.46
CA ALA A 40 -15.27 -16.68 18.10
C ALA A 40 -15.71 -17.07 19.53
N ALA A 41 -16.17 -16.10 20.33
CA ALA A 41 -16.66 -16.33 21.69
C ALA A 41 -17.94 -17.20 21.71
N LEU A 42 -18.87 -16.97 20.79
CA LEU A 42 -20.08 -17.79 20.65
C LEU A 42 -19.72 -19.23 20.27
N ARG A 43 -18.83 -19.42 19.30
CA ARG A 43 -18.36 -20.76 18.91
C ARG A 43 -17.67 -21.50 20.09
N SER A 44 -16.83 -20.78 20.84
CA SER A 44 -16.21 -21.34 22.04
C SER A 44 -17.26 -21.73 23.11
N ARG A 45 -18.24 -20.86 23.34
CA ARG A 45 -19.35 -21.14 24.30
C ARG A 45 -20.14 -22.37 23.88
N ASP A 46 -20.43 -22.56 22.60
CA ASP A 46 -21.19 -23.71 22.11
C ASP A 46 -20.46 -25.04 22.39
N THR A 47 -19.12 -25.03 22.53
CA THR A 47 -18.30 -26.19 22.84
C THR A 47 -18.07 -26.34 24.34
N THR A 48 -17.85 -25.24 25.07
CA THR A 48 -17.42 -25.26 26.49
C THR A 48 -18.54 -24.99 27.48
N GLY A 49 -19.65 -24.40 27.01
CA GLY A 49 -20.73 -23.88 27.86
C GLY A 49 -20.40 -22.60 28.60
N ILE A 50 -19.21 -22.03 28.39
CA ILE A 50 -18.69 -20.87 29.12
C ILE A 50 -18.66 -19.64 28.21
N GLY A 51 -19.33 -18.54 28.63
CA GLY A 51 -19.26 -17.24 27.99
C GLY A 51 -17.94 -16.51 28.28
N GLN A 52 -17.65 -15.49 27.49
CA GLN A 52 -16.42 -14.68 27.61
C GLN A 52 -16.72 -13.20 27.63
N HIS A 53 -15.95 -12.43 28.39
CA HIS A 53 -15.89 -10.98 28.27
C HIS A 53 -14.95 -10.64 27.12
N ILE A 54 -15.37 -9.74 26.23
CA ILE A 54 -14.57 -9.24 25.11
C ILE A 54 -14.24 -7.79 25.39
N ASP A 55 -12.95 -7.50 25.60
CA ASP A 55 -12.42 -6.14 25.69
C ASP A 55 -11.80 -5.77 24.34
N LEU A 56 -12.24 -4.67 23.73
CA LEU A 56 -11.82 -4.24 22.39
C LEU A 56 -11.65 -2.73 22.37
N SER A 57 -10.40 -2.28 22.18
CA SER A 57 -10.03 -0.87 22.15
C SER A 57 -9.95 -0.36 20.70
N LEU A 58 -10.54 0.81 20.46
CA LEU A 58 -10.37 1.56 19.19
C LEU A 58 -8.89 1.83 18.87
N LEU A 59 -8.06 2.10 19.88
CA LEU A 59 -6.66 2.40 19.68
C LEU A 59 -5.86 1.17 19.26
N ASP A 60 -6.12 0.02 19.87
CA ASP A 60 -5.44 -1.24 19.55
C ASP A 60 -5.75 -1.67 18.11
N VAL A 61 -7.04 -1.59 17.72
CA VAL A 61 -7.45 -1.87 16.35
C VAL A 61 -6.84 -0.87 15.37
N ALA A 62 -6.86 0.44 15.67
CA ALA A 62 -6.24 1.44 14.82
C ALA A 62 -4.73 1.20 14.64
N THR A 63 -4.03 0.76 15.70
CA THR A 63 -2.61 0.41 15.63
C THR A 63 -2.40 -0.85 14.80
N ALA A 64 -3.21 -1.89 14.99
CA ALA A 64 -3.15 -3.11 14.19
C ALA A 64 -3.37 -2.85 12.68
N THR A 65 -4.23 -1.89 12.33
CA THR A 65 -4.50 -1.54 10.93
C THR A 65 -3.37 -0.80 10.22
N THR A 66 -2.33 -0.35 10.93
CA THR A 66 -1.11 0.18 10.29
C THR A 66 -0.29 -0.92 9.59
N ALA A 67 -0.59 -2.20 9.84
CA ALA A 67 -0.18 -3.39 9.12
C ALA A 67 1.30 -3.42 8.72
N ASN A 68 1.60 -3.40 7.39
CA ASN A 68 2.97 -3.46 6.86
C ASN A 68 3.86 -2.29 7.32
N GLN A 69 3.30 -1.14 7.63
CA GLN A 69 4.08 0.00 8.13
C GLN A 69 4.52 -0.24 9.59
N ALA A 70 3.66 -0.83 10.43
CA ALA A 70 4.07 -1.30 11.75
C ALA A 70 5.17 -2.36 11.64
N MET A 71 5.05 -3.31 10.73
CA MET A 71 6.08 -4.33 10.50
C MET A 71 7.41 -3.72 10.01
N ASN A 72 7.38 -2.70 9.15
CA ASN A 72 8.57 -1.97 8.75
C ASN A 72 9.28 -1.37 9.96
N TYR A 73 8.54 -0.74 10.89
CA TYR A 73 9.11 -0.21 12.13
C TYR A 73 9.68 -1.31 13.03
N LEU A 74 8.92 -2.36 13.26
CA LEU A 74 9.32 -3.45 14.17
C LEU A 74 10.57 -4.19 13.68
N THR A 75 10.79 -4.26 12.35
CA THR A 75 11.95 -4.93 11.76
C THR A 75 13.18 -4.04 11.61
N THR A 76 13.00 -2.74 11.45
CA THR A 76 14.10 -1.81 11.14
C THR A 76 14.42 -0.83 12.27
N GLY A 77 13.48 -0.58 13.19
CA GLY A 77 13.55 0.49 14.19
C GLY A 77 13.35 1.89 13.61
N ILE A 78 13.07 2.01 12.30
CA ILE A 78 12.91 3.29 11.61
C ILE A 78 11.43 3.60 11.46
N SER A 79 10.99 4.75 11.99
CA SER A 79 9.61 5.21 11.84
C SER A 79 9.27 5.45 10.36
N PRO A 80 8.19 4.85 9.83
CA PRO A 80 7.76 5.08 8.47
C PRO A 80 7.38 6.53 8.21
N ASN A 81 7.73 7.02 7.03
CA ASN A 81 7.34 8.34 6.55
C ASN A 81 6.17 8.26 5.57
N ARG A 82 5.47 9.37 5.39
CA ARG A 82 4.46 9.53 4.34
C ARG A 82 5.09 9.31 2.96
N LYS A 83 4.35 8.67 2.07
CA LYS A 83 4.80 8.34 0.70
C LYS A 83 3.84 8.84 -0.38
N GLY A 84 2.86 9.67 -0.02
CA GLY A 84 1.79 10.05 -0.94
C GLY A 84 1.07 8.81 -1.47
N ASN A 85 0.98 8.70 -2.78
CA ASN A 85 0.37 7.56 -3.46
C ASN A 85 1.36 6.41 -3.75
N ASN A 86 2.58 6.46 -3.20
CA ASN A 86 3.57 5.41 -3.43
C ASN A 86 3.46 4.30 -2.39
N HIS A 87 3.50 3.05 -2.85
CA HIS A 87 3.61 1.91 -1.94
C HIS A 87 4.99 1.91 -1.24
N PRO A 88 5.07 1.70 0.09
CA PRO A 88 6.34 1.77 0.82
C PRO A 88 7.35 0.70 0.39
N ASN A 89 6.91 -0.50 0.07
CA ASN A 89 7.74 -1.69 -0.09
C ASN A 89 7.77 -2.26 -1.53
N ILE A 90 7.04 -1.69 -2.47
CA ILE A 90 6.93 -2.20 -3.86
C ILE A 90 7.10 -1.04 -4.85
N VAL A 91 7.88 -1.26 -5.92
CA VAL A 91 8.12 -0.27 -6.98
C VAL A 91 8.11 -0.96 -8.36
N PRO A 92 7.37 -0.40 -9.34
CA PRO A 92 6.45 0.74 -9.25
C PRO A 92 5.07 0.31 -8.71
N TYR A 93 4.61 0.99 -7.66
CA TYR A 93 3.23 0.90 -7.19
C TYR A 93 2.84 2.30 -6.72
N CYS A 94 2.22 3.08 -7.60
CA CYS A 94 1.95 4.51 -7.39
C CYS A 94 0.97 5.06 -8.43
N ALA A 95 0.55 6.32 -8.23
CA ALA A 95 -0.10 7.08 -9.29
C ALA A 95 0.96 7.60 -10.27
N VAL A 96 0.67 7.53 -11.57
CA VAL A 96 1.50 8.12 -12.64
C VAL A 96 0.66 8.96 -13.58
N SER A 97 1.26 10.02 -14.13
CA SER A 97 0.60 10.87 -15.12
C SER A 97 0.57 10.20 -16.49
N THR A 98 -0.51 10.39 -17.20
CA THR A 98 -0.68 10.06 -18.61
C THR A 98 -0.87 11.35 -19.42
N LYS A 99 -1.07 11.22 -20.72
CA LYS A 99 -1.33 12.37 -21.60
C LYS A 99 -2.61 13.13 -21.23
N ASP A 100 -3.60 12.44 -20.70
CA ASP A 100 -4.98 12.92 -20.48
C ASP A 100 -5.46 12.77 -19.03
N GLY A 101 -4.58 12.41 -18.11
CA GLY A 101 -4.95 12.24 -16.70
C GLY A 101 -3.92 11.47 -15.89
N HIS A 102 -4.39 10.57 -15.03
CA HIS A 102 -3.56 9.75 -14.16
C HIS A 102 -4.11 8.32 -14.12
N ILE A 103 -3.23 7.36 -13.94
CA ILE A 103 -3.60 5.98 -13.61
C ILE A 103 -2.84 5.51 -12.37
N ILE A 104 -3.34 4.46 -11.73
CA ILE A 104 -2.64 3.76 -10.66
C ILE A 104 -1.91 2.56 -11.27
N LEU A 105 -0.59 2.52 -11.11
CA LEU A 105 0.20 1.33 -11.38
C LEU A 105 0.24 0.45 -10.13
N ALA A 106 0.13 -0.87 -10.31
CA ALA A 106 0.23 -1.87 -9.26
C ALA A 106 1.09 -3.04 -9.72
N VAL A 107 2.37 -2.79 -9.98
CA VAL A 107 3.35 -3.78 -10.44
C VAL A 107 3.96 -4.47 -9.23
N GLY A 108 3.42 -5.64 -8.85
CA GLY A 108 3.67 -6.29 -7.56
C GLY A 108 4.89 -7.22 -7.51
N ASN A 109 5.45 -7.63 -8.66
CA ASN A 109 6.57 -8.56 -8.72
C ASN A 109 7.47 -8.33 -9.94
N ASP A 110 8.59 -9.06 -10.01
CA ASP A 110 9.62 -8.85 -11.03
C ASP A 110 9.14 -9.26 -12.43
N ASN A 111 8.33 -10.31 -12.56
CA ASN A 111 7.76 -10.73 -13.83
C ASN A 111 6.76 -9.69 -14.38
N GLN A 112 5.91 -9.14 -13.53
CA GLN A 112 5.03 -8.03 -13.91
C GLN A 112 5.83 -6.79 -14.31
N PHE A 113 6.97 -6.52 -13.66
CA PHE A 113 7.85 -5.41 -14.01
C PHE A 113 8.52 -5.61 -15.38
N GLU A 114 8.93 -6.82 -15.70
CA GLU A 114 9.44 -7.16 -17.04
C GLU A 114 8.38 -6.88 -18.09
N ASN A 115 7.17 -7.40 -17.92
CA ASN A 115 6.05 -7.19 -18.86
C ASN A 115 5.70 -5.70 -19.01
N PHE A 116 5.61 -4.99 -17.90
CA PHE A 116 5.39 -3.54 -17.89
C PHE A 116 6.48 -2.77 -18.65
N SER A 117 7.75 -3.15 -18.49
CA SER A 117 8.86 -2.53 -19.20
C SER A 117 8.76 -2.72 -20.73
N LYS A 118 8.29 -3.88 -21.18
CA LYS A 118 8.12 -4.20 -22.60
C LYS A 118 7.07 -3.33 -23.30
N ILE A 119 6.07 -2.81 -22.57
CA ILE A 119 5.09 -1.87 -23.13
C ILE A 119 5.77 -0.62 -23.75
N PHE A 120 6.92 -0.25 -23.21
CA PHE A 120 7.67 0.93 -23.62
C PHE A 120 8.92 0.59 -24.47
N ASP A 121 9.05 -0.65 -24.94
CA ASP A 121 10.27 -1.16 -25.58
C ASP A 121 11.53 -0.91 -24.72
N ALA A 122 11.38 -0.96 -23.39
CA ALA A 122 12.42 -0.62 -22.44
C ALA A 122 13.06 -1.86 -21.81
N ASP A 123 14.38 -1.78 -21.61
CA ASP A 123 15.21 -2.82 -21.01
C ASP A 123 15.39 -2.66 -19.49
N TRP A 124 14.50 -1.93 -18.82
CA TRP A 124 14.65 -1.60 -17.40
C TRP A 124 14.83 -2.83 -16.52
N TYR A 125 14.09 -3.91 -16.81
CA TYR A 125 14.13 -5.17 -16.05
C TYR A 125 15.45 -5.92 -16.18
N GLN A 126 16.27 -5.62 -17.21
CA GLN A 126 17.61 -6.22 -17.40
C GLN A 126 18.71 -5.47 -16.67
N LYS A 127 18.45 -4.24 -16.21
CA LYS A 127 19.43 -3.43 -15.50
C LYS A 127 19.53 -3.86 -14.05
N ASP A 128 20.71 -4.12 -13.54
CA ASP A 128 20.96 -4.56 -12.17
C ASP A 128 20.26 -3.68 -11.13
N LYS A 129 20.22 -2.36 -11.37
CA LYS A 129 19.56 -1.40 -10.48
C LYS A 129 18.03 -1.47 -10.46
N PHE A 130 17.39 -2.23 -11.38
CA PHE A 130 15.93 -2.35 -11.48
C PHE A 130 15.44 -3.80 -11.59
N SER A 131 16.32 -4.77 -11.75
CA SER A 131 15.98 -6.18 -12.03
C SER A 131 15.18 -6.85 -10.91
N THR A 132 15.35 -6.41 -9.67
CA THR A 132 14.62 -6.94 -8.50
C THR A 132 13.89 -5.83 -7.74
N ASN A 133 12.82 -6.18 -7.01
CA ASN A 133 12.11 -5.18 -6.20
C ASN A 133 13.02 -4.48 -5.16
N PRO A 134 13.94 -5.15 -4.43
CA PRO A 134 14.89 -4.45 -3.56
C PRO A 134 15.79 -3.45 -4.29
N ALA A 135 16.24 -3.78 -5.51
CA ALA A 135 17.03 -2.88 -6.33
C ALA A 135 16.20 -1.67 -6.79
N ARG A 136 14.95 -1.88 -7.20
CA ARG A 136 14.00 -0.81 -7.56
C ARG A 136 13.69 0.11 -6.38
N LEU A 137 13.50 -0.44 -5.17
CA LEU A 137 13.30 0.34 -3.95
C LEU A 137 14.46 1.30 -3.68
N LYS A 138 15.71 0.81 -3.85
CA LYS A 138 16.92 1.61 -3.67
C LYS A 138 17.06 2.72 -4.71
N ASN A 139 16.57 2.49 -5.92
CA ASN A 139 16.67 3.42 -7.05
C ASN A 139 15.29 3.97 -7.47
N ARG A 140 14.36 4.09 -6.49
CA ARG A 140 12.96 4.45 -6.70
C ARG A 140 12.78 5.70 -7.54
N ASP A 141 13.41 6.80 -7.15
CA ASP A 141 13.18 8.11 -7.76
C ASP A 141 13.66 8.12 -9.22
N GLU A 142 14.79 7.49 -9.50
CA GLU A 142 15.29 7.35 -10.87
C GLU A 142 14.31 6.55 -11.73
N LEU A 143 13.83 5.41 -11.22
CA LEU A 143 12.91 4.57 -11.97
C LEU A 143 11.55 5.24 -12.18
N LEU A 144 10.99 5.88 -11.17
CA LEU A 144 9.70 6.57 -11.30
C LEU A 144 9.78 7.74 -12.29
N ASN A 145 10.90 8.47 -12.32
CA ASN A 145 11.13 9.51 -13.31
C ASN A 145 11.20 8.96 -14.75
N LEU A 146 11.82 7.79 -14.95
CA LEU A 146 11.82 7.11 -16.25
C LEU A 146 10.43 6.68 -16.67
N ILE A 147 9.68 6.07 -15.77
CA ILE A 147 8.30 5.65 -16.00
C ILE A 147 7.42 6.85 -16.37
N GLU A 148 7.47 7.90 -15.57
CA GLU A 148 6.67 9.11 -15.76
C GLU A 148 6.90 9.77 -17.16
N LYS A 149 8.16 9.80 -17.62
CA LYS A 149 8.49 10.31 -18.98
C LYS A 149 7.81 9.50 -20.08
N ASN A 150 7.68 8.19 -19.89
CA ASN A 150 7.10 7.31 -20.89
C ASN A 150 5.57 7.30 -20.83
N THR A 151 4.99 7.22 -19.64
CA THR A 151 3.53 7.16 -19.46
C THR A 151 2.82 8.41 -19.95
N ARG A 152 3.46 9.58 -19.87
CA ARG A 152 2.92 10.87 -20.38
C ARG A 152 2.69 10.90 -21.89
N SER A 153 3.30 10.00 -22.65
CA SER A 153 3.07 9.89 -24.10
C SER A 153 1.82 9.08 -24.46
N PHE A 154 1.28 8.31 -23.52
CA PHE A 154 0.12 7.46 -23.70
C PHE A 154 -1.15 8.12 -23.14
N SER A 155 -2.30 7.94 -23.80
CA SER A 155 -3.58 8.18 -23.13
C SER A 155 -3.82 7.12 -22.04
N SER A 156 -4.58 7.47 -21.02
CA SER A 156 -4.92 6.54 -19.94
C SER A 156 -5.55 5.25 -20.49
N LEU A 157 -6.47 5.37 -21.43
CA LEU A 157 -7.14 4.22 -22.03
C LEU A 157 -6.15 3.32 -22.80
N THR A 158 -5.26 3.92 -23.60
CA THR A 158 -4.26 3.17 -24.37
C THR A 158 -3.32 2.42 -23.43
N LEU A 159 -2.80 3.09 -22.39
CA LEU A 159 -1.87 2.46 -21.45
C LEU A 159 -2.52 1.31 -20.66
N LEU A 160 -3.77 1.50 -20.22
CA LEU A 160 -4.53 0.43 -19.56
C LEU A 160 -4.70 -0.79 -20.48
N SER A 161 -5.10 -0.55 -21.74
CA SER A 161 -5.26 -1.65 -22.73
C SER A 161 -3.94 -2.39 -23.01
N GLU A 162 -2.79 -1.69 -23.01
CA GLU A 162 -1.49 -2.37 -23.14
C GLU A 162 -1.17 -3.21 -21.89
N CYS A 163 -1.49 -2.71 -20.69
CA CYS A 163 -1.30 -3.48 -19.45
C CYS A 163 -2.18 -4.74 -19.37
N GLU A 164 -3.37 -4.73 -19.96
CA GLU A 164 -4.30 -5.89 -19.95
C GLU A 164 -3.83 -7.06 -20.82
N LYS A 165 -2.82 -6.87 -21.67
CA LYS A 165 -2.28 -7.94 -22.54
C LYS A 165 -1.38 -8.93 -21.81
N PHE A 166 -1.00 -8.64 -20.56
CA PHE A 166 -0.08 -9.39 -19.72
C PHE A 166 -0.71 -9.80 -18.38
#